data_14deea508f5631b434e481cabc6e6ce6
#
_entry.id   14deea508f5631b434e481cabc6e6ce6
#
_cell.length_a   1.000
_cell.length_b   1.000
_cell.length_c   1.000
_cell.angle_alpha   90.00
_cell.angle_beta   90.00
_cell.angle_gamma   90.00
#
_symmetry.space_group_name_H-M   'P 1'
#
loop_
_entity.id
_entity.type
_entity.pdbx_description
1 polymer ?
#
loop_
_entity_poly.entity_id
_entity_poly.type
_entity_poly.pdbx_seq_one_letter_code
_entity_poly.pdbx_strand_id
1 'polypeptide(L)'
;MLICHAAQTVLDLEAWLWETCGIQVAVFHEHMDLVERDRAAAYFADHEQGARILLCSEIGSEGRNFQFAHHLVLFDLPFNCDLIEQRIGRLDRIGQAEDIKIYIPAFSDHISGRWAQLLHAGIDLFSRP
;
A
#
# COMPACT_ATOMS: atom_id res chain seq x y z
N MET A 1 0.44 -4.48 3.01
CA MET A 1 0.54 -2.99 2.96
C MET A 1 -0.54 -2.45 2.03
N LEU A 2 -1.17 -1.34 2.36
CA LEU A 2 -2.14 -0.65 1.50
C LEU A 2 -1.63 0.76 1.23
N ILE A 3 -1.58 1.16 -0.03
CA ILE A 3 -1.14 2.50 -0.45
C ILE A 3 -2.31 3.23 -1.11
N CYS A 4 -2.53 4.46 -0.69
CA CYS A 4 -3.45 5.41 -1.31
C CYS A 4 -2.77 6.76 -1.57
N HIS A 5 -3.42 7.63 -2.33
CA HIS A 5 -2.81 8.89 -2.75
C HIS A 5 -2.69 9.90 -1.60
N ALA A 6 -3.73 10.05 -0.79
CA ALA A 6 -3.84 11.14 0.18
C ALA A 6 -3.83 10.67 1.64
N ALA A 7 -3.23 11.46 2.54
CA ALA A 7 -3.26 11.24 3.97
C ALA A 7 -4.69 11.17 4.53
N GLN A 8 -5.62 11.98 4.01
CA GLN A 8 -7.01 11.95 4.46
C GLN A 8 -7.66 10.58 4.23
N THR A 9 -7.37 9.94 3.09
CA THR A 9 -7.87 8.59 2.81
C THR A 9 -7.29 7.55 3.78
N VAL A 10 -6.03 7.70 4.19
CA VAL A 10 -5.41 6.85 5.22
C VAL A 10 -6.18 6.96 6.53
N LEU A 11 -6.45 8.19 6.99
CA LEU A 11 -7.16 8.44 8.25
C LEU A 11 -8.61 7.94 8.21
N ASP A 12 -9.31 8.15 7.10
CA ASP A 12 -10.69 7.68 6.92
C ASP A 12 -10.75 6.13 6.92
N LEU A 13 -9.78 5.46 6.28
CA LEU A 13 -9.69 4.00 6.28
C LEU A 13 -9.32 3.44 7.66
N GLU A 14 -8.42 4.09 8.40
CA GLU A 14 -8.07 3.72 9.76
C GLU A 14 -9.31 3.73 10.65
N ALA A 15 -10.05 4.86 10.65
CA ALA A 15 -11.26 5.01 11.43
C ALA A 15 -12.32 3.95 11.05
N TRP A 16 -12.54 3.75 9.76
CA TRP A 16 -13.50 2.76 9.26
C TRP A 16 -13.14 1.33 9.66
N LEU A 17 -11.88 0.94 9.54
CA LEU A 17 -11.41 -0.40 9.91
C LEU A 17 -11.57 -0.64 11.42
N TRP A 18 -11.28 0.38 12.23
CA TRP A 18 -11.47 0.29 13.66
C TRP A 18 -12.94 0.20 14.05
N GLU A 19 -13.78 1.10 13.55
CA GLU A 19 -15.21 1.18 13.90
C GLU A 19 -16.02 -0.01 13.38
N THR A 20 -15.70 -0.48 12.16
CA THR A 20 -16.50 -1.52 11.51
C THR A 20 -15.99 -2.93 11.80
N CYS A 21 -14.66 -3.10 11.85
CA CYS A 21 -14.04 -4.41 11.94
C CYS A 21 -13.28 -4.65 13.26
N GLY A 22 -13.07 -3.60 14.07
CA GLY A 22 -12.24 -3.69 15.28
C GLY A 22 -10.75 -3.97 15.00
N ILE A 23 -10.27 -3.65 13.78
CA ILE A 23 -8.91 -3.92 13.36
C ILE A 23 -8.04 -2.70 13.64
N GLN A 24 -6.99 -2.89 14.44
CA GLN A 24 -5.92 -1.91 14.61
C GLN A 24 -4.93 -2.02 13.45
N VAL A 25 -4.57 -0.87 12.90
CA VAL A 25 -3.63 -0.74 11.79
C VAL A 25 -2.46 0.17 12.16
N ALA A 26 -1.33 0.01 11.49
CA ALA A 26 -0.29 1.03 11.47
C ALA A 26 -0.60 2.03 10.36
N VAL A 27 -0.36 3.31 10.60
CA VAL A 27 -0.55 4.38 9.60
C VAL A 27 0.75 5.08 9.30
N PHE A 28 0.89 5.56 8.06
CA PHE A 28 2.10 6.20 7.58
C PHE A 28 1.74 7.28 6.55
N HIS A 29 1.81 8.54 6.97
CA HIS A 29 1.45 9.67 6.11
C HIS A 29 2.36 10.88 6.33
N GLU A 30 2.29 11.86 5.43
CA GLU A 30 3.17 13.02 5.37
C GLU A 30 3.09 13.96 6.58
N HIS A 31 1.98 13.96 7.31
CA HIS A 31 1.79 14.83 8.48
C HIS A 31 2.38 14.25 9.78
N MET A 32 2.87 13.01 9.73
CA MET A 32 3.55 12.38 10.89
C MET A 32 5.00 12.85 10.97
N ASP A 33 5.48 13.03 12.19
CA ASP A 33 6.90 13.26 12.43
C ASP A 33 7.74 11.98 12.24
N LEU A 34 9.06 12.12 12.33
CA LEU A 34 9.98 10.99 12.09
C LEU A 34 9.82 9.89 13.14
N VAL A 35 9.59 10.27 14.40
CA VAL A 35 9.46 9.33 15.53
C VAL A 35 8.15 8.53 15.40
N GLU A 36 7.06 9.20 15.03
CA GLU A 36 5.77 8.56 14.77
C GLU A 36 5.87 7.55 13.63
N ARG A 37 6.55 7.92 12.53
CA ARG A 37 6.80 7.02 11.40
C ARG A 37 7.63 5.82 11.79
N ASP A 38 8.68 6.01 12.58
CA ASP A 38 9.52 4.90 13.05
C ASP A 38 8.76 3.95 13.95
N ARG A 39 7.90 4.46 14.83
CA ARG A 39 7.00 3.64 15.67
C ARG A 39 6.00 2.85 14.84
N ALA A 40 5.37 3.48 13.85
CA ALA A 40 4.42 2.81 12.97
C ALA A 40 5.10 1.70 12.15
N ALA A 41 6.30 1.96 11.63
CA ALA A 41 7.09 0.96 10.92
C ALA A 41 7.48 -0.22 11.81
N ALA A 42 7.93 0.04 13.04
CA ALA A 42 8.27 -0.98 14.03
C ALA A 42 7.03 -1.81 14.42
N TYR A 43 5.89 -1.16 14.61
CA TYR A 43 4.62 -1.81 14.93
C TYR A 43 4.15 -2.72 13.79
N PHE A 44 4.32 -2.32 12.53
CA PHE A 44 4.00 -3.16 11.38
C PHE A 44 5.00 -4.31 11.19
N ALA A 45 6.27 -4.12 11.57
CA ALA A 45 7.30 -5.15 11.47
C ALA A 45 7.21 -6.23 12.57
N ASP A 46 6.48 -5.97 13.64
CA ASP A 46 6.30 -6.93 14.73
C ASP A 46 5.30 -8.03 14.31
N HIS A 47 5.82 -9.23 14.04
CA HIS A 47 5.02 -10.37 13.60
C HIS A 47 4.16 -11.00 14.70
N GLU A 48 4.46 -10.76 15.96
CA GLU A 48 3.75 -11.37 17.09
C GLU A 48 2.61 -10.49 17.60
N GLN A 49 2.90 -9.21 17.86
CA GLN A 49 1.96 -8.28 18.50
C GLN A 49 1.68 -7.03 17.66
N GLY A 50 2.27 -6.92 16.49
CA GLY A 50 2.17 -5.77 15.63
C GLY A 50 0.91 -5.71 14.76
N ALA A 51 0.80 -4.61 14.03
CA ALA A 51 -0.28 -4.41 13.08
C ALA A 51 -0.17 -5.37 11.89
N ARG A 52 -1.29 -5.96 11.50
CA ARG A 52 -1.36 -6.81 10.30
C ARG A 52 -1.49 -6.01 9.01
N ILE A 53 -1.85 -4.75 9.11
CA ILE A 53 -2.06 -3.84 7.99
C ILE A 53 -1.29 -2.55 8.25
N LEU A 54 -0.56 -2.10 7.24
CA LEU A 54 0.03 -0.76 7.17
C LEU A 54 -0.71 0.03 6.10
N LEU A 55 -1.34 1.13 6.49
CA LEU A 55 -1.97 2.11 5.59
C LEU A 55 -0.98 3.23 5.30
N CYS A 56 -0.66 3.46 4.02
CA CYS A 56 0.30 4.49 3.62
C CYS A 56 -0.33 5.51 2.67
N SER A 57 0.01 6.77 2.85
CA SER A 57 -0.10 7.76 1.77
C SER A 57 1.08 7.66 0.79
N GLU A 58 0.93 8.24 -0.40
CA GLU A 58 1.98 8.27 -1.43
C GLU A 58 3.29 8.84 -0.87
N ILE A 59 3.24 10.05 -0.35
CA ILE A 59 4.40 10.77 0.18
C ILE A 59 4.89 10.13 1.47
N GLY A 60 3.98 9.70 2.33
CA GLY A 60 4.33 9.07 3.61
C GLY A 60 5.22 7.85 3.46
N SER A 61 4.98 7.02 2.45
CA SER A 61 5.74 5.78 2.20
C SER A 61 7.09 6.01 1.52
N GLU A 62 7.40 7.21 1.08
CA GLU A 62 8.61 7.52 0.33
C GLU A 62 9.89 7.26 1.17
N GLY A 63 10.90 6.66 0.52
CA GLY A 63 12.19 6.37 1.15
C GLY A 63 12.21 5.19 2.13
N ARG A 64 11.09 4.53 2.41
CA ARG A 64 11.01 3.38 3.31
C ARG A 64 11.01 2.05 2.55
N ASN A 65 11.47 1.02 3.23
CA ASN A 65 11.57 -0.34 2.74
C ASN A 65 10.73 -1.27 3.62
N PHE A 66 9.80 -1.99 3.00
CA PHE A 66 8.89 -2.93 3.66
C PHE A 66 8.99 -4.33 3.03
N GLN A 67 10.21 -4.77 2.67
CA GLN A 67 10.48 -6.04 1.99
C GLN A 67 10.03 -7.29 2.75
N PHE A 68 9.69 -7.18 4.03
CA PHE A 68 9.12 -8.26 4.82
C PHE A 68 7.61 -8.47 4.55
N ALA A 69 6.98 -7.52 3.89
CA ALA A 69 5.59 -7.62 3.46
C ALA A 69 5.51 -8.02 1.99
N HIS A 70 4.59 -8.89 1.62
CA HIS A 70 4.42 -9.37 0.25
C HIS A 70 2.98 -9.23 -0.28
N HIS A 71 2.08 -8.65 0.49
CA HIS A 71 0.75 -8.28 0.05
C HIS A 71 0.63 -6.77 -0.10
N LEU A 72 0.32 -6.30 -1.32
CA LEU A 72 0.16 -4.88 -1.67
C LEU A 72 -1.25 -4.62 -2.18
N VAL A 73 -1.95 -3.70 -1.52
CA VAL A 73 -3.23 -3.17 -2.02
C VAL A 73 -2.98 -1.78 -2.60
N LEU A 74 -3.23 -1.60 -3.89
CA LEU A 74 -3.25 -0.32 -4.57
C LEU A 74 -4.67 0.24 -4.50
N PHE A 75 -4.99 0.97 -3.42
CA PHE A 75 -6.37 1.37 -3.11
C PHE A 75 -6.95 2.33 -4.14
N ASP A 76 -6.16 3.29 -4.56
CA ASP A 76 -6.43 4.17 -5.69
C ASP A 76 -5.32 4.00 -6.74
N LEU A 77 -5.69 3.54 -7.92
CA LEU A 77 -4.74 3.27 -8.99
C LEU A 77 -4.39 4.56 -9.74
N PRO A 78 -3.14 5.06 -9.67
CA PRO A 78 -2.75 6.26 -10.41
C PRO A 78 -2.73 6.00 -11.91
N PHE A 79 -2.95 7.06 -12.71
CA PHE A 79 -2.84 6.99 -14.17
C PHE A 79 -1.39 7.06 -14.67
N ASN A 80 -0.42 7.26 -13.77
CA ASN A 80 1.00 7.29 -14.07
C ASN A 80 1.63 5.94 -13.70
N CYS A 81 2.17 5.23 -14.70
CA CYS A 81 2.81 3.94 -14.51
C CYS A 81 4.04 4.01 -13.61
N ASP A 82 4.82 5.10 -13.66
CA ASP A 82 6.01 5.27 -12.82
C ASP A 82 5.64 5.29 -11.33
N LEU A 83 4.49 5.88 -10.98
CA LEU A 83 3.99 5.87 -9.60
C LEU A 83 3.55 4.47 -9.17
N ILE A 84 2.97 3.69 -10.09
CA ILE A 84 2.60 2.30 -9.80
C ILE A 84 3.86 1.47 -9.54
N GLU A 85 4.87 1.60 -10.39
CA GLU A 85 6.16 0.91 -10.21
C GLU A 85 6.85 1.34 -8.90
N GLN A 86 6.81 2.62 -8.55
CA GLN A 86 7.32 3.11 -7.27
C GLN A 86 6.58 2.49 -6.07
N ARG A 87 5.25 2.36 -6.15
CA ARG A 87 4.46 1.71 -5.10
C ARG A 87 4.84 0.24 -4.95
N ILE A 88 4.97 -0.50 -6.05
CA ILE A 88 5.40 -1.90 -6.04
C ILE A 88 6.81 -2.01 -5.48
N GLY A 89 7.72 -1.14 -5.89
CA GLY A 89 9.11 -1.08 -5.44
C GLY A 89 9.29 -0.79 -3.93
N ARG A 90 8.23 -0.52 -3.17
CA ARG A 90 8.31 -0.47 -1.69
C ARG A 90 8.49 -1.85 -1.07
N LEU A 91 7.96 -2.87 -1.73
CA LEU A 91 8.01 -4.27 -1.31
C LEU A 91 9.00 -5.06 -2.15
N ASP A 92 9.05 -4.79 -3.46
CA ASP A 92 9.93 -5.47 -4.41
C ASP A 92 11.36 -4.91 -4.32
N ARG A 93 12.14 -5.52 -3.45
CA ARG A 93 13.52 -5.13 -3.17
C ARG A 93 14.42 -6.35 -2.99
N ILE A 94 15.72 -6.12 -3.10
CA ILE A 94 16.74 -7.14 -2.79
C ILE A 94 16.51 -7.63 -1.35
N GLY A 95 16.28 -8.94 -1.21
CA GLY A 95 15.95 -9.58 0.07
C GLY A 95 14.45 -9.91 0.23
N GLN A 96 13.59 -9.58 -0.74
CA GLN A 96 12.23 -10.10 -0.80
C GLN A 96 12.30 -11.61 -1.07
N ALA A 97 11.71 -12.39 -0.17
CA ALA A 97 11.72 -13.86 -0.24
C ALA A 97 10.43 -14.44 -0.83
N GLU A 98 9.38 -13.64 -0.91
CA GLU A 98 8.04 -14.06 -1.32
C GLU A 98 7.58 -13.32 -2.57
N ASP A 99 6.75 -13.97 -3.38
CA ASP A 99 6.09 -13.32 -4.51
C ASP A 99 5.15 -12.23 -4.05
N ILE A 100 5.26 -11.04 -4.60
CA ILE A 100 4.39 -9.92 -4.25
C ILE A 100 3.02 -10.12 -4.86
N LYS A 101 1.99 -10.17 -4.01
CA LYS A 101 0.59 -10.28 -4.41
C LYS A 101 -0.04 -8.89 -4.42
N ILE A 102 -0.45 -8.44 -5.61
CA ILE A 102 -1.02 -7.11 -5.82
C ILE A 102 -2.55 -7.21 -5.93
N TYR A 103 -3.24 -6.40 -5.14
CA TYR A 103 -4.70 -6.31 -5.11
C TYR A 103 -5.12 -4.90 -5.52
N ILE A 104 -6.02 -4.79 -6.48
CA ILE A 104 -6.52 -3.53 -7.01
C ILE A 104 -8.02 -3.49 -6.86
N PRO A 105 -8.57 -2.81 -5.85
CA PRO A 105 -10.01 -2.55 -5.77
C PRO A 105 -10.42 -1.66 -6.95
N ALA A 106 -11.31 -2.15 -7.79
CA ALA A 106 -11.77 -1.40 -8.95
C ALA A 106 -13.27 -1.68 -9.22
N PHE A 107 -13.98 -0.66 -9.65
CA PHE A 107 -15.36 -0.81 -10.10
C PHE A 107 -15.35 -1.16 -11.59
N SER A 108 -15.99 -2.26 -11.98
CA SER A 108 -15.99 -2.79 -13.35
C SER A 108 -16.49 -1.78 -14.38
N ASP A 109 -17.47 -0.96 -14.02
CA ASP A 109 -18.10 0.02 -14.90
C ASP A 109 -17.48 1.42 -14.83
N HIS A 110 -16.39 1.57 -14.08
CA HIS A 110 -15.69 2.83 -13.93
C HIS A 110 -14.38 2.84 -14.72
N ILE A 111 -13.86 4.06 -15.02
CA ILE A 111 -12.60 4.25 -15.74
C ILE A 111 -11.41 3.58 -15.04
N SER A 112 -11.43 3.52 -13.70
CA SER A 112 -10.40 2.83 -12.90
C SER A 112 -10.35 1.33 -13.19
N GLY A 113 -11.49 0.68 -13.37
CA GLY A 113 -11.54 -0.73 -13.73
C GLY A 113 -10.98 -1.01 -15.12
N ARG A 114 -11.33 -0.16 -16.09
CA ARG A 114 -10.77 -0.25 -17.46
C ARG A 114 -9.26 -0.01 -17.48
N TRP A 115 -8.80 0.93 -16.68
CA TRP A 115 -7.38 1.22 -16.54
C TRP A 115 -6.62 0.04 -15.92
N ALA A 116 -7.14 -0.55 -14.84
CA ALA A 116 -6.56 -1.74 -14.23
C ALA A 116 -6.47 -2.92 -15.22
N GLN A 117 -7.52 -3.14 -16.02
CA GLN A 117 -7.51 -4.17 -17.06
C GLN A 117 -6.48 -3.90 -18.15
N LEU A 118 -6.32 -2.64 -18.58
CA LEU A 118 -5.32 -2.26 -19.58
C LEU A 118 -3.90 -2.51 -19.07
N LEU A 119 -3.61 -2.16 -17.82
CA LEU A 119 -2.31 -2.38 -17.20
C LEU A 119 -1.99 -3.86 -17.06
N HIS A 120 -2.96 -4.67 -16.70
CA HIS A 120 -2.78 -6.11 -16.53
C HIS A 120 -2.66 -6.85 -17.87
N ALA A 121 -3.62 -6.66 -18.77
CA ALA A 121 -3.70 -7.41 -20.03
C ALA A 121 -2.92 -6.78 -21.18
N GLY A 122 -2.71 -5.45 -21.16
CA GLY A 122 -2.09 -4.72 -22.27
C GLY A 122 -0.59 -4.48 -22.10
N ILE A 123 -0.14 -4.15 -20.89
CA ILE A 123 1.25 -3.76 -20.62
C ILE A 123 1.97 -4.81 -19.75
N ASP A 124 1.21 -5.75 -19.16
CA ASP A 124 1.73 -6.80 -18.27
C ASP A 124 2.55 -6.26 -17.09
N LEU A 125 2.12 -5.09 -16.57
CA LEU A 125 2.85 -4.33 -15.55
C LEU A 125 2.98 -5.10 -14.22
N PHE A 126 2.03 -5.99 -13.94
CA PHE A 126 1.93 -6.69 -12.66
C PHE A 126 2.53 -8.11 -12.66
N SER A 127 2.98 -8.61 -13.81
CA SER A 127 3.47 -9.99 -13.96
C SER A 127 4.97 -10.09 -14.21
N ARG A 128 5.66 -8.97 -14.34
CA ARG A 128 7.12 -8.96 -14.55
C ARG A 128 7.84 -8.72 -13.23
N PRO A 129 8.89 -9.51 -12.96
CA PRO A 129 9.81 -9.26 -11.86
C PRO A 129 10.62 -7.99 -12.08
#